data_1d9d16f85a05c470b8e69a42fc8bf8a5
#
_entry.id   1d9d16f85a05c470b8e69a42fc8bf8a5
#
_cell.length_a   1.000
_cell.length_b   1.000
_cell.length_c   1.000
_cell.angle_alpha   90.00
_cell.angle_beta   90.00
_cell.angle_gamma   90.00
#
_symmetry.space_group_name_H-M   'P 1'
#
loop_
_entity.id
_entity.type
_entity.pdbx_description
1 polymer ?
#
loop_
_entity_poly.entity_id
_entity_poly.type
_entity_poly.pdbx_seq_one_letter_code
_entity_poly.pdbx_strand_id
1 'polypeptide(L)'
;MTRYPFDRHRVIIPIDETHLAAEIVLFEADVMSSFLTPDILRKRHEWLVSDFAIAASVSEEAQTYGLPNIATARYAHVEASFTLTRIGLLTFLKLTAGVFAAGFIALMSFFYDGRDPKGLTSRLGLLIGTLFAVLVNMRTADTVIGDMGRMTLVTEIHLLALLLIVVLAVLA
;
A
#
# COMPACT_ATOMS: atom_id res chain seq x y z
N MET A 1 4.51 2.59 8.94
CA MET A 1 3.95 3.41 7.84
C MET A 1 3.80 2.55 6.61
N THR A 2 2.62 2.49 6.05
CA THR A 2 2.41 1.83 4.77
C THR A 2 2.83 2.79 3.67
N ARG A 3 3.77 2.37 2.81
CA ARG A 3 4.27 3.18 1.70
C ARG A 3 3.30 3.26 0.52
N TYR A 4 2.00 3.04 0.76
CA TYR A 4 1.01 3.16 -0.30
C TYR A 4 1.11 4.54 -0.98
N PRO A 5 1.13 4.62 -2.30
CA PRO A 5 0.97 3.55 -3.30
C PRO A 5 2.29 2.95 -3.83
N PHE A 6 3.38 3.02 -3.10
CA PHE A 6 4.71 2.49 -3.47
C PHE A 6 5.07 1.24 -2.63
N ASP A 7 4.07 0.46 -2.28
CA ASP A 7 4.22 -0.72 -1.44
C ASP A 7 4.81 -1.90 -2.23
N ARG A 8 5.57 -2.72 -1.51
CA ARG A 8 6.15 -3.97 -1.99
C ARG A 8 5.78 -5.09 -1.02
N HIS A 9 5.26 -6.18 -1.55
CA HIS A 9 4.84 -7.33 -0.76
C HIS A 9 5.55 -8.58 -1.26
N ARG A 10 6.11 -9.36 -0.36
CA ARG A 10 6.52 -10.72 -0.64
C ARG A 10 5.35 -11.64 -0.31
N VAL A 11 4.88 -12.37 -1.31
CA VAL A 11 3.85 -13.39 -1.16
C VAL A 11 4.55 -14.73 -1.03
N ILE A 12 4.14 -15.50 -0.04
CA ILE A 12 4.64 -16.84 0.22
C ILE A 12 3.43 -17.77 0.21
N ILE A 13 3.51 -18.82 -0.56
CA ILE A 13 2.48 -19.85 -0.68
C ILE A 13 3.11 -21.16 -0.17
N PRO A 14 2.85 -21.53 1.09
CA PRO A 14 3.29 -22.83 1.60
C PRO A 14 2.36 -23.93 1.09
N ILE A 15 2.94 -25.08 0.77
CA ILE A 15 2.25 -26.31 0.39
C ILE A 15 2.84 -27.43 1.24
N ASP A 16 2.03 -27.98 2.12
CA ASP A 16 2.43 -28.99 3.06
C ASP A 16 1.76 -30.33 2.75
N GLU A 17 2.51 -31.41 2.79
CA GLU A 17 1.94 -32.74 2.88
C GLU A 17 1.56 -33.02 4.34
N THR A 18 0.31 -33.37 4.60
CA THR A 18 -0.20 -33.53 5.98
C THR A 18 -0.60 -34.96 6.32
N HIS A 19 -0.58 -35.88 5.34
CA HIS A 19 -1.02 -37.26 5.54
C HIS A 19 0.12 -38.24 5.59
N LEU A 20 1.21 -37.97 4.86
CA LEU A 20 2.35 -38.88 4.75
C LEU A 20 3.60 -38.22 5.35
N ALA A 21 4.30 -38.96 6.19
CA ALA A 21 5.55 -38.51 6.76
C ALA A 21 6.62 -38.30 5.67
N ALA A 22 7.60 -37.44 5.93
CA ALA A 22 8.65 -37.09 4.97
C ALA A 22 9.56 -38.31 4.59
N GLU A 23 9.52 -39.39 5.37
CA GLU A 23 10.18 -40.67 5.08
C GLU A 23 9.51 -41.42 3.92
N ILE A 24 8.25 -41.08 3.61
CA ILE A 24 7.45 -41.77 2.57
C ILE A 24 7.37 -40.88 1.32
N VAL A 25 7.14 -39.57 1.50
CA VAL A 25 6.96 -38.61 0.40
C VAL A 25 7.84 -37.40 0.65
N LEU A 26 8.65 -37.07 -0.34
CA LEU A 26 9.42 -35.82 -0.39
C LEU A 26 9.00 -35.02 -1.62
N PHE A 27 8.91 -33.71 -1.47
CA PHE A 27 8.77 -32.81 -2.61
C PHE A 27 10.12 -32.45 -3.19
N GLU A 28 10.19 -32.40 -4.51
CA GLU A 28 11.33 -31.86 -5.24
C GLU A 28 10.88 -30.61 -6.01
N ALA A 29 11.61 -29.52 -5.84
CA ALA A 29 11.29 -28.28 -6.54
C ALA A 29 11.90 -28.31 -7.94
N ASP A 30 11.06 -28.41 -8.99
CA ASP A 30 11.50 -28.24 -10.37
C ASP A 30 11.68 -26.73 -10.68
N VAL A 31 12.83 -26.21 -10.30
CA VAL A 31 13.17 -24.79 -10.49
C VAL A 31 13.23 -24.39 -11.96
N MET A 32 13.59 -25.33 -12.83
CA MET A 32 13.79 -25.07 -14.26
C MET A 32 12.49 -24.93 -15.04
N SER A 33 11.47 -25.71 -14.65
CA SER A 33 10.16 -25.72 -15.32
C SER A 33 9.09 -24.91 -14.57
N SER A 34 9.42 -24.43 -13.38
CA SER A 34 8.48 -23.62 -12.58
C SER A 34 8.55 -22.15 -12.96
N PHE A 35 7.41 -21.58 -13.32
CA PHE A 35 7.30 -20.17 -13.63
C PHE A 35 5.92 -19.62 -13.26
N LEU A 36 5.89 -18.33 -12.99
CA LEU A 36 4.63 -17.62 -12.77
C LEU A 36 4.09 -17.12 -14.12
N THR A 37 2.88 -17.53 -14.47
CA THR A 37 2.26 -17.08 -15.73
C THR A 37 1.95 -15.58 -15.65
N PRO A 38 2.55 -14.73 -16.50
CA PRO A 38 2.39 -13.27 -16.42
C PRO A 38 0.94 -12.81 -16.59
N ASP A 39 0.10 -13.60 -17.26
CA ASP A 39 -1.29 -13.23 -17.60
C ASP A 39 -2.22 -13.20 -16.39
N ILE A 40 -1.89 -13.89 -15.30
CA ILE A 40 -2.71 -13.86 -14.08
C ILE A 40 -2.79 -12.44 -13.49
N LEU A 41 -1.72 -11.66 -13.63
CA LEU A 41 -1.61 -10.32 -13.07
C LEU A 41 -1.74 -9.18 -14.10
N ARG A 42 -1.69 -9.50 -15.41
CA ARG A 42 -1.88 -8.52 -16.50
C ARG A 42 -3.23 -7.80 -16.45
N LYS A 43 -4.26 -8.41 -15.90
CA LYS A 43 -5.59 -7.78 -15.73
C LYS A 43 -5.61 -6.69 -14.66
N ARG A 44 -4.56 -6.59 -13.83
CA ARG A 44 -4.40 -5.54 -12.82
C ARG A 44 -3.09 -4.80 -13.09
N HIS A 45 -3.15 -3.79 -13.96
CA HIS A 45 -2.02 -2.95 -14.39
C HIS A 45 -1.26 -2.23 -13.26
N GLU A 46 -1.62 -2.46 -12.01
CA GLU A 46 -1.06 -1.80 -10.85
C GLU A 46 0.11 -2.56 -10.21
N TRP A 47 0.31 -3.84 -10.57
CA TRP A 47 1.30 -4.69 -9.91
C TRP A 47 2.31 -5.26 -10.89
N LEU A 48 3.58 -5.14 -10.51
CA LEU A 48 4.70 -5.83 -11.14
C LEU A 48 5.07 -7.03 -10.28
N VAL A 49 5.22 -8.20 -10.91
CA VAL A 49 5.70 -9.43 -10.26
C VAL A 49 7.15 -9.64 -10.57
N SER A 50 7.94 -9.93 -9.56
CA SER A 50 9.35 -10.27 -9.68
C SER A 50 9.77 -11.34 -8.66
N ASP A 51 11.01 -11.80 -8.77
CA ASP A 51 11.66 -12.66 -7.78
C ASP A 51 10.88 -13.94 -7.47
N PHE A 52 10.33 -14.60 -8.51
CA PHE A 52 9.70 -15.91 -8.33
C PHE A 52 10.76 -16.93 -7.91
N ALA A 53 10.48 -17.67 -6.85
CA ALA A 53 11.31 -18.75 -6.36
C ALA A 53 10.42 -19.87 -5.83
N ILE A 54 10.87 -21.11 -6.02
CA ILE A 54 10.28 -22.30 -5.43
C ILE A 54 11.37 -23.05 -4.70
N ALA A 55 11.08 -23.52 -3.48
CA ALA A 55 11.99 -24.28 -2.65
C ALA A 55 11.26 -25.43 -1.98
N ALA A 56 11.88 -26.60 -1.96
CA ALA A 56 11.40 -27.75 -1.21
C ALA A 56 12.24 -27.91 0.06
N SER A 57 11.59 -28.29 1.15
CA SER A 57 12.21 -28.53 2.45
C SER A 57 11.40 -29.56 3.24
N VAL A 58 11.88 -29.90 4.42
CA VAL A 58 11.17 -30.72 5.37
C VAL A 58 10.86 -29.85 6.58
N SER A 59 9.59 -29.75 6.94
CA SER A 59 9.12 -29.09 8.15
C SER A 59 9.01 -30.06 9.30
N GLU A 60 9.48 -29.70 10.49
CA GLU A 60 9.24 -30.42 11.73
C GLU A 60 8.10 -29.75 12.49
N GLU A 61 7.02 -30.47 12.68
CA GLU A 61 5.86 -29.95 13.38
C GLU A 61 5.55 -30.72 14.66
N ALA A 62 5.15 -30.01 15.71
CA ALA A 62 4.69 -30.60 16.95
C ALA A 62 3.30 -31.26 16.81
N GLN A 63 2.60 -30.98 15.72
CA GLN A 63 1.31 -31.59 15.40
C GLN A 63 1.54 -32.81 14.51
N THR A 64 0.99 -33.93 14.92
CA THR A 64 1.18 -35.23 14.23
C THR A 64 0.07 -35.54 13.23
N TYR A 65 -0.89 -34.63 13.02
CA TYR A 65 -2.07 -34.80 12.14
C TYR A 65 -2.73 -36.18 12.23
N GLY A 66 -2.73 -36.74 13.45
CA GLY A 66 -3.34 -38.06 13.75
C GLY A 66 -2.39 -39.24 13.69
N LEU A 67 -1.09 -39.07 13.48
CA LEU A 67 -0.11 -40.15 13.58
C LEU A 67 0.09 -40.55 15.05
N PRO A 68 -0.14 -41.84 15.42
CA PRO A 68 -0.03 -42.26 16.81
C PRO A 68 1.42 -42.39 17.27
N ASN A 69 1.68 -42.03 18.53
CA ASN A 69 2.95 -42.26 19.24
C ASN A 69 4.18 -41.49 18.74
N ILE A 70 4.00 -40.38 18.08
CA ILE A 70 5.09 -39.50 17.61
C ILE A 70 4.93 -38.12 18.26
N ALA A 71 5.96 -37.61 18.91
CA ALA A 71 5.93 -36.29 19.57
C ALA A 71 6.09 -35.15 18.56
N THR A 72 6.86 -35.38 17.49
CA THR A 72 7.08 -34.50 16.37
C THR A 72 7.06 -35.32 15.09
N ALA A 73 6.37 -34.82 14.07
CA ALA A 73 6.36 -35.46 12.76
C ALA A 73 7.05 -34.54 11.74
N ARG A 74 7.72 -35.17 10.77
CA ARG A 74 8.39 -34.47 9.66
C ARG A 74 7.54 -34.60 8.41
N TYR A 75 7.24 -33.48 7.77
CA TYR A 75 6.40 -33.43 6.58
C TYR A 75 7.16 -32.78 5.42
N ALA A 76 6.86 -33.22 4.21
CA ALA A 76 7.38 -32.58 3.03
C ALA A 76 6.70 -31.23 2.85
N HIS A 77 7.50 -30.19 2.61
CA HIS A 77 7.10 -28.81 2.48
C HIS A 77 7.65 -28.21 1.19
N VAL A 78 6.83 -27.48 0.45
CA VAL A 78 7.23 -26.64 -0.68
C VAL A 78 6.76 -25.23 -0.45
N GLU A 79 7.65 -24.27 -0.64
CA GLU A 79 7.34 -22.86 -0.58
C GLU A 79 7.50 -22.24 -1.97
N ALA A 80 6.42 -21.71 -2.54
CA ALA A 80 6.49 -20.82 -3.70
C ALA A 80 6.42 -19.37 -3.23
N SER A 81 7.39 -18.55 -3.60
CA SER A 81 7.45 -17.15 -3.22
C SER A 81 7.66 -16.24 -4.42
N PHE A 82 7.08 -15.04 -4.38
CA PHE A 82 7.27 -13.99 -5.37
C PHE A 82 7.04 -12.61 -4.76
N THR A 83 7.57 -11.59 -5.42
CA THR A 83 7.45 -10.21 -4.98
C THR A 83 6.43 -9.47 -5.85
N LEU A 84 5.47 -8.83 -5.19
CA LEU A 84 4.54 -7.88 -5.81
C LEU A 84 5.01 -6.46 -5.50
N THR A 85 5.32 -5.69 -6.55
CA THR A 85 5.66 -4.27 -6.45
C THR A 85 4.57 -3.45 -7.13
N ARG A 86 3.99 -2.48 -6.43
CA ARG A 86 2.95 -1.63 -7.01
C ARG A 86 3.55 -0.55 -7.90
N ILE A 87 2.97 -0.36 -9.08
CA ILE A 87 3.29 0.74 -10.00
C ILE A 87 2.42 1.94 -9.59
N GLY A 88 2.83 2.63 -8.52
CA GLY A 88 1.96 3.58 -7.82
C GLY A 88 2.05 5.03 -8.26
N LEU A 89 2.95 5.42 -9.18
CA LEU A 89 3.18 6.84 -9.51
C LEU A 89 1.92 7.55 -10.03
N LEU A 90 1.22 6.91 -10.98
CA LEU A 90 0.01 7.51 -11.55
C LEU A 90 -1.12 7.61 -10.52
N THR A 91 -1.28 6.58 -9.70
CA THR A 91 -2.25 6.57 -8.59
C THR A 91 -1.91 7.65 -7.56
N PHE A 92 -0.64 7.78 -7.19
CA PHE A 92 -0.16 8.84 -6.31
C PHE A 92 -0.50 10.23 -6.85
N LEU A 93 -0.16 10.51 -8.12
CA LEU A 93 -0.45 11.80 -8.75
C LEU A 93 -1.96 12.09 -8.79
N LYS A 94 -2.79 11.10 -9.14
CA LYS A 94 -4.26 11.26 -9.15
C LYS A 94 -4.81 11.60 -7.78
N LEU A 95 -4.30 10.97 -6.72
CA LEU A 95 -4.78 11.15 -5.35
C LEU A 95 -4.27 12.45 -4.70
N THR A 96 -3.12 12.98 -5.14
CA THR A 96 -2.49 14.16 -4.50
C THR A 96 -2.54 15.42 -5.34
N ALA A 97 -2.88 15.35 -6.63
CA ALA A 97 -2.90 16.52 -7.52
C ALA A 97 -3.80 17.65 -6.99
N GLY A 98 -4.98 17.31 -6.47
CA GLY A 98 -5.90 18.30 -5.90
C GLY A 98 -5.33 19.00 -4.66
N VAL A 99 -4.57 18.27 -3.84
CA VAL A 99 -3.90 18.84 -2.65
C VAL A 99 -2.80 19.80 -3.05
N PHE A 100 -1.98 19.45 -4.05
CA PHE A 100 -0.93 20.35 -4.54
C PHE A 100 -1.51 21.61 -5.18
N ALA A 101 -2.60 21.47 -5.95
CA ALA A 101 -3.30 22.60 -6.53
C ALA A 101 -3.88 23.52 -5.43
N ALA A 102 -4.54 22.96 -4.43
CA ALA A 102 -5.08 23.70 -3.30
C ALA A 102 -3.96 24.42 -2.50
N GLY A 103 -2.85 23.72 -2.22
CA GLY A 103 -1.68 24.31 -1.56
C GLY A 103 -1.09 25.48 -2.35
N PHE A 104 -0.99 25.34 -3.67
CA PHE A 104 -0.54 26.44 -4.53
C PHE A 104 -1.48 27.65 -4.47
N ILE A 105 -2.81 27.43 -4.55
CA ILE A 105 -3.81 28.51 -4.43
C ILE A 105 -3.73 29.16 -3.04
N ALA A 106 -3.55 28.38 -1.98
CA ALA A 106 -3.38 28.91 -0.64
C ALA A 106 -2.16 29.83 -0.53
N LEU A 107 -1.03 29.48 -1.15
CA LEU A 107 0.16 30.35 -1.24
C LEU A 107 -0.12 31.61 -2.08
N MET A 108 -0.84 31.47 -3.18
CA MET A 108 -1.23 32.62 -4.02
C MET A 108 -2.12 33.62 -3.27
N SER A 109 -2.85 33.19 -2.23
CA SER A 109 -3.66 34.10 -1.42
C SER A 109 -2.85 35.22 -0.77
N PHE A 110 -1.55 35.02 -0.55
CA PHE A 110 -0.66 36.06 0.00
C PHE A 110 -0.33 37.21 -0.97
N PHE A 111 -0.67 37.11 -2.24
CA PHE A 111 -0.58 38.25 -3.19
C PHE A 111 -1.69 39.27 -2.99
N TYR A 112 -2.74 38.93 -2.23
CA TYR A 112 -3.74 39.92 -1.83
C TYR A 112 -3.24 40.74 -0.63
N ASP A 113 -3.42 42.07 -0.67
CA ASP A 113 -3.02 42.94 0.44
C ASP A 113 -3.93 42.73 1.64
N GLY A 114 -3.37 42.15 2.71
CA GLY A 114 -4.09 41.89 3.97
C GLY A 114 -4.40 43.19 4.79
N ARG A 115 -3.83 44.32 4.41
CA ARG A 115 -4.11 45.61 5.07
C ARG A 115 -5.40 46.25 4.57
N ASP A 116 -5.82 45.93 3.35
CA ASP A 116 -7.11 46.37 2.82
C ASP A 116 -8.21 45.35 3.23
N PRO A 117 -9.36 45.80 3.79
CA PRO A 117 -10.46 44.90 4.19
C PRO A 117 -10.97 44.03 3.05
N LYS A 118 -10.97 44.49 1.81
CA LYS A 118 -11.36 43.71 0.64
C LYS A 118 -10.31 42.61 0.33
N GLY A 119 -9.02 42.99 0.40
CA GLY A 119 -7.92 42.06 0.22
C GLY A 119 -7.93 40.93 1.28
N LEU A 120 -8.13 41.32 2.53
CA LEU A 120 -8.26 40.33 3.64
C LEU A 120 -9.44 39.37 3.44
N THR A 121 -10.62 39.88 3.06
CA THR A 121 -11.81 39.06 2.80
C THR A 121 -11.55 38.09 1.65
N SER A 122 -10.92 38.56 0.56
CA SER A 122 -10.56 37.72 -0.59
C SER A 122 -9.56 36.62 -0.20
N ARG A 123 -8.54 36.97 0.60
CA ARG A 123 -7.53 36.04 1.11
C ARG A 123 -8.14 34.96 1.98
N LEU A 124 -8.97 35.32 2.96
CA LEU A 124 -9.67 34.36 3.81
C LEU A 124 -10.62 33.46 3.01
N GLY A 125 -11.35 34.02 2.04
CA GLY A 125 -12.22 33.27 1.14
C GLY A 125 -11.48 32.19 0.36
N LEU A 126 -10.29 32.52 -0.19
CA LEU A 126 -9.43 31.55 -0.87
C LEU A 126 -8.92 30.46 0.08
N LEU A 127 -8.47 30.82 1.28
CA LEU A 127 -7.97 29.86 2.25
C LEU A 127 -9.06 28.90 2.73
N ILE A 128 -10.28 29.40 2.98
CA ILE A 128 -11.43 28.55 3.31
C ILE A 128 -11.78 27.62 2.15
N GLY A 129 -11.81 28.14 0.92
CA GLY A 129 -12.07 27.34 -0.28
C GLY A 129 -11.06 26.22 -0.48
N THR A 130 -9.76 26.52 -0.29
CA THR A 130 -8.70 25.51 -0.39
C THR A 130 -8.76 24.47 0.74
N LEU A 131 -9.15 24.87 1.95
CA LEU A 131 -9.38 23.94 3.06
C LEU A 131 -10.47 22.91 2.70
N PHE A 132 -11.62 23.36 2.19
CA PHE A 132 -12.66 22.47 1.72
C PHE A 132 -12.20 21.58 0.57
N ALA A 133 -11.45 22.11 -0.39
CA ALA A 133 -10.92 21.33 -1.51
C ALA A 133 -10.03 20.19 -1.02
N VAL A 134 -9.14 20.43 -0.06
CA VAL A 134 -8.28 19.39 0.53
C VAL A 134 -9.10 18.36 1.30
N LEU A 135 -10.10 18.77 2.08
CA LEU A 135 -10.98 17.85 2.81
C LEU A 135 -11.76 16.93 1.87
N VAL A 136 -12.33 17.47 0.79
CA VAL A 136 -13.04 16.68 -0.22
C VAL A 136 -12.10 15.72 -0.93
N ASN A 137 -10.90 16.18 -1.29
CA ASN A 137 -9.90 15.33 -1.93
C ASN A 137 -9.42 14.20 -1.00
N MET A 138 -9.24 14.49 0.28
CA MET A 138 -8.90 13.49 1.31
C MET A 138 -10.00 12.42 1.40
N ARG A 139 -11.27 12.80 1.45
CA ARG A 139 -12.40 11.86 1.44
C ARG A 139 -12.38 10.97 0.20
N THR A 140 -12.12 11.56 -0.98
CA THR A 140 -12.01 10.81 -2.23
C THR A 140 -10.84 9.84 -2.19
N ALA A 141 -9.69 10.26 -1.65
CA ALA A 141 -8.54 9.37 -1.48
C ALA A 141 -8.86 8.19 -0.53
N ASP A 142 -9.52 8.46 0.59
CA ASP A 142 -9.93 7.42 1.56
C ASP A 142 -10.87 6.39 0.94
N THR A 143 -11.80 6.80 0.06
CA THR A 143 -12.69 5.85 -0.63
C THR A 143 -11.96 4.95 -1.62
N VAL A 144 -10.89 5.45 -2.24
CA VAL A 144 -10.06 4.67 -3.20
C VAL A 144 -9.10 3.74 -2.47
N ILE A 145 -8.50 4.22 -1.37
CA ILE A 145 -7.51 3.46 -0.59
C ILE A 145 -8.20 2.37 0.24
N GLY A 146 -9.44 2.61 0.68
CA GLY A 146 -10.16 1.79 1.63
C GLY A 146 -9.68 2.01 3.08
N ASP A 147 -10.40 1.45 4.02
CA ASP A 147 -10.03 1.50 5.44
C ASP A 147 -8.89 0.51 5.72
N MET A 148 -7.67 0.98 5.63
CA MET A 148 -6.49 0.18 5.95
C MET A 148 -6.16 0.20 7.46
N GLY A 149 -6.88 0.98 8.29
CA GLY A 149 -6.58 1.15 9.71
C GLY A 149 -5.17 1.70 10.00
N ARG A 150 -4.46 2.21 8.98
CA ARG A 150 -3.09 2.73 9.09
C ARG A 150 -2.93 3.98 8.23
N MET A 151 -2.13 4.92 8.73
CA MET A 151 -1.76 6.12 7.95
C MET A 151 -0.94 5.74 6.73
N THR A 152 -1.37 6.26 5.57
CA THR A 152 -0.66 6.13 4.30
C THR A 152 0.11 7.42 3.97
N LEU A 153 1.07 7.35 3.06
CA LEU A 153 1.78 8.53 2.56
C LEU A 153 0.81 9.59 2.00
N VAL A 154 -0.25 9.15 1.31
CA VAL A 154 -1.29 10.04 0.77
C VAL A 154 -2.02 10.76 1.89
N THR A 155 -2.42 10.07 2.95
CA THR A 155 -3.08 10.65 4.11
C THR A 155 -2.18 11.68 4.82
N GLU A 156 -0.88 11.38 4.97
CA GLU A 156 0.09 12.31 5.57
C GLU A 156 0.19 13.62 4.78
N ILE A 157 0.26 13.54 3.44
CA ILE A 157 0.32 14.72 2.58
C ILE A 157 -0.94 15.59 2.75
N HIS A 158 -2.13 14.97 2.84
CA HIS A 158 -3.38 15.70 3.06
C HIS A 158 -3.38 16.40 4.42
N LEU A 159 -2.97 15.71 5.48
CA LEU A 159 -2.89 16.30 6.83
C LEU A 159 -1.89 17.45 6.91
N LEU A 160 -0.72 17.31 6.28
CA LEU A 160 0.26 18.38 6.20
C LEU A 160 -0.27 19.59 5.43
N ALA A 161 -0.99 19.37 4.33
CA ALA A 161 -1.61 20.45 3.56
C ALA A 161 -2.71 21.17 4.36
N LEU A 162 -3.55 20.41 5.08
CA LEU A 162 -4.55 20.99 5.99
C LEU A 162 -3.90 21.85 7.07
N LEU A 163 -2.87 21.31 7.73
CA LEU A 163 -2.13 22.06 8.75
C LEU A 163 -1.53 23.36 8.17
N LEU A 164 -0.90 23.27 7.00
CA LEU A 164 -0.34 24.44 6.31
C LEU A 164 -1.41 25.49 6.06
N ILE A 165 -2.56 25.12 5.48
CA ILE A 165 -3.64 26.07 5.17
C ILE A 165 -4.19 26.72 6.45
N VAL A 166 -4.35 25.96 7.53
CA VAL A 166 -4.78 26.50 8.83
C VAL A 166 -3.75 27.51 9.37
N VAL A 167 -2.47 27.19 9.32
CA VAL A 167 -1.40 28.13 9.73
C VAL A 167 -1.44 29.40 8.88
N LEU A 168 -1.58 29.26 7.57
CA LEU A 168 -1.70 30.41 6.67
C LEU A 168 -2.95 31.27 6.95
N ALA A 169 -4.07 30.64 7.35
CA ALA A 169 -5.28 31.36 7.74
C ALA A 169 -5.13 32.13 9.07
N VAL A 170 -4.35 31.59 10.01
CA VAL A 170 -4.05 32.29 11.28
C VAL A 170 -3.09 33.48 11.07
N LEU A 171 -2.19 33.36 10.07
CA LEU A 171 -1.23 34.42 9.71
C LEU A 171 -1.82 35.47 8.74
N ALA A 172 -3.05 35.25 8.27
CA ALA A 172 -3.73 36.14 7.31
C ALA A 172 -4.22 37.45 7.94
#